data_e6356ff3694152b6afd1c4fe1ef8e6c3
#
_entry.id   e6356ff3694152b6afd1c4fe1ef8e6c3
#
_cell.length_a   1.000
_cell.length_b   1.000
_cell.length_c   1.000
_cell.angle_alpha   90.00
_cell.angle_beta   90.00
_cell.angle_gamma   90.00
#
_symmetry.space_group_name_H-M   'P 1'
#
loop_
_entity.id
_entity.type
_entity.pdbx_description
1 polymer ?
#
loop_
_entity_poly.entity_id
_entity_poly.type
_entity_poly.pdbx_seq_one_letter_code
_entity_poly.pdbx_strand_id
1 'polypeptide(L)'
;MRKLGLGNNRGQAFSTESIFAYLIFLIVFSAIIFLWNQSTANIMQAEHYVEVQDLSMVITENLVRTKGIPENWTEGDYLNEDADKLYVKVVGLADESRILNEDKVIAFMDMMNYTGAQPDNYTSHKWLLGLSKPRFQLEFYFTITDLNST
;
A
#
# COMPACT_ATOMS: atom_id res chain seq x y z
N MET A 1 78.63 26.15 23.94
CA MET A 1 77.64 26.82 23.08
C MET A 1 76.71 25.78 22.47
N ARG A 2 75.49 25.64 23.04
CA ARG A 2 74.47 24.74 22.52
C ARG A 2 73.59 25.53 21.55
N LYS A 3 73.52 25.21 20.30
CA LYS A 3 72.57 25.73 19.33
C LYS A 3 71.23 25.08 19.59
N LEU A 4 70.30 25.88 20.08
CA LEU A 4 68.91 25.53 20.14
C LEU A 4 68.36 25.44 18.67
N GLY A 5 68.04 24.24 18.22
CA GLY A 5 67.34 24.04 16.96
C GLY A 5 65.93 24.62 17.07
N LEU A 6 65.68 25.69 16.34
CA LEU A 6 64.31 26.21 16.09
C LEU A 6 63.56 25.17 15.28
N GLY A 7 62.67 24.45 15.97
CA GLY A 7 61.71 23.58 15.33
C GLY A 7 60.88 24.36 14.30
N ASN A 8 60.99 24.00 13.08
CA ASN A 8 60.28 24.57 11.93
C ASN A 8 58.79 24.14 12.03
N ASN A 9 58.00 24.83 12.83
CA ASN A 9 56.55 24.69 12.83
C ASN A 9 56.02 25.26 11.52
N ARG A 10 56.13 24.50 10.46
CA ARG A 10 55.34 24.71 9.23
C ARG A 10 53.93 24.33 9.59
N GLY A 11 53.18 25.23 10.27
CA GLY A 11 51.77 25.20 10.30
C GLY A 11 51.31 25.22 8.85
N GLN A 12 50.58 24.19 8.42
CA GLN A 12 49.92 24.19 7.13
C GLN A 12 48.92 25.34 7.17
N ALA A 13 49.33 26.50 6.62
CA ALA A 13 48.37 27.56 6.32
C ALA A 13 47.47 26.98 5.23
N PHE A 14 46.24 26.59 5.62
CA PHE A 14 45.19 26.33 4.65
C PHE A 14 45.05 27.58 3.79
N SER A 15 45.41 27.47 2.52
CA SER A 15 45.29 28.61 1.61
C SER A 15 43.80 28.94 1.51
N THR A 16 43.48 30.20 1.35
CA THR A 16 42.10 30.68 1.19
C THR A 16 41.41 29.93 0.04
N GLU A 17 42.14 29.53 -0.97
CA GLU A 17 41.70 28.73 -2.10
C GLU A 17 41.18 27.35 -1.68
N SER A 18 41.86 26.68 -0.76
CA SER A 18 41.44 25.37 -0.22
C SER A 18 40.11 25.48 0.55
N ILE A 19 39.90 26.58 1.26
CA ILE A 19 38.64 26.81 1.99
C ILE A 19 37.49 27.01 0.98
N PHE A 20 37.69 27.82 -0.06
CA PHE A 20 36.69 28.00 -1.10
C PHE A 20 36.38 26.71 -1.86
N ALA A 21 37.37 25.93 -2.23
CA ALA A 21 37.18 24.62 -2.87
C ALA A 21 36.35 23.67 -1.98
N TYR A 22 36.62 23.66 -0.69
CA TYR A 22 35.88 22.83 0.27
C TYR A 22 34.40 23.28 0.41
N LEU A 23 34.16 24.59 0.45
CA LEU A 23 32.81 25.13 0.52
C LEU A 23 32.00 24.77 -0.72
N ILE A 24 32.59 24.94 -1.91
CA ILE A 24 31.96 24.57 -3.18
C ILE A 24 31.65 23.05 -3.19
N PHE A 25 32.60 22.24 -2.76
CA PHE A 25 32.41 20.79 -2.66
C PHE A 25 31.22 20.45 -1.74
N LEU A 26 31.14 21.06 -0.56
CA LEU A 26 30.04 20.83 0.40
C LEU A 26 28.67 21.22 -0.20
N ILE A 27 28.61 22.34 -0.91
CA ILE A 27 27.36 22.79 -1.57
C ILE A 27 26.93 21.78 -2.63
N VAL A 28 27.84 21.37 -3.51
CA VAL A 28 27.54 20.40 -4.56
C VAL A 28 27.15 19.05 -3.97
N PHE A 29 27.88 18.59 -2.95
CA PHE A 29 27.60 17.33 -2.27
C PHE A 29 26.21 17.34 -1.60
N SER A 30 25.86 18.43 -0.92
CA SER A 30 24.55 18.63 -0.31
C SER A 30 23.43 18.63 -1.35
N ALA A 31 23.64 19.28 -2.49
CA ALA A 31 22.69 19.28 -3.60
C ALA A 31 22.46 17.87 -4.16
N ILE A 32 23.53 17.07 -4.32
CA ILE A 32 23.42 15.68 -4.78
C ILE A 32 22.59 14.85 -3.80
N ILE A 33 22.88 14.96 -2.49
CA ILE A 33 22.10 14.23 -1.46
C ILE A 33 20.63 14.65 -1.48
N PHE A 34 20.35 15.93 -1.62
CA PHE A 34 18.99 16.44 -1.69
C PHE A 34 18.23 15.89 -2.91
N LEU A 35 18.84 15.93 -4.08
CA LEU A 35 18.24 15.38 -5.31
C LEU A 35 18.04 13.87 -5.21
N TRP A 36 18.98 13.15 -4.61
CA TRP A 36 18.83 11.72 -4.37
C TRP A 36 17.63 11.40 -3.49
N ASN A 37 17.48 12.10 -2.36
CA ASN A 37 16.36 11.91 -1.45
C ASN A 37 15.02 12.22 -2.15
N GLN A 38 14.95 13.29 -2.91
CA GLN A 38 13.75 13.65 -3.65
C GLN A 38 13.40 12.62 -4.73
N SER A 39 14.39 12.12 -5.46
CA SER A 39 14.20 11.07 -6.47
C SER A 39 13.70 9.79 -5.84
N THR A 40 14.29 9.36 -4.73
CA THR A 40 13.86 8.15 -4.01
C THR A 40 12.43 8.26 -3.48
N ALA A 41 12.05 9.42 -2.95
CA ALA A 41 10.68 9.66 -2.49
C ALA A 41 9.66 9.57 -3.62
N ASN A 42 9.97 10.13 -4.79
CA ASN A 42 9.10 10.07 -5.97
C ASN A 42 8.95 8.64 -6.50
N ILE A 43 10.02 7.84 -6.50
CA ILE A 43 9.97 6.43 -6.92
C ILE A 43 9.08 5.63 -5.97
N MET A 44 9.26 5.77 -4.66
CA MET A 44 8.43 5.08 -3.66
C MET A 44 6.94 5.43 -3.81
N GLN A 45 6.63 6.68 -4.11
CA GLN A 45 5.26 7.14 -4.32
C GLN A 45 4.65 6.53 -5.59
N ALA A 46 5.43 6.46 -6.67
CA ALA A 46 5.01 5.84 -7.92
C ALA A 46 4.78 4.33 -7.76
N GLU A 47 5.68 3.61 -7.08
CA GLU A 47 5.51 2.18 -6.79
C GLU A 47 4.24 1.92 -5.99
N HIS A 48 3.99 2.72 -4.95
CA HIS A 48 2.78 2.60 -4.15
C HIS A 48 1.51 2.78 -5.00
N TYR A 49 1.49 3.78 -5.89
CA TYR A 49 0.34 4.02 -6.75
C TYR A 49 0.07 2.86 -7.70
N VAL A 50 1.11 2.31 -8.31
CA VAL A 50 1.00 1.14 -9.21
C VAL A 50 0.50 -0.09 -8.43
N GLU A 51 1.03 -0.35 -7.23
CA GLU A 51 0.60 -1.48 -6.41
C GLU A 51 -0.89 -1.38 -6.01
N VAL A 52 -1.36 -0.18 -5.65
CA VAL A 52 -2.79 0.06 -5.34
C VAL A 52 -3.66 -0.15 -6.58
N GLN A 53 -3.23 0.34 -7.72
CA GLN A 53 -3.95 0.17 -8.98
C GLN A 53 -4.05 -1.29 -9.39
N ASP A 54 -2.96 -2.04 -9.35
CA ASP A 54 -2.93 -3.46 -9.66
C ASP A 54 -3.83 -4.25 -8.71
N LEU A 55 -3.74 -3.98 -7.41
CA LEU A 55 -4.56 -4.65 -6.42
C LEU A 55 -6.06 -4.36 -6.63
N SER A 56 -6.43 -3.11 -6.92
CA SER A 56 -7.82 -2.75 -7.19
C SER A 56 -8.37 -3.44 -8.43
N MET A 57 -7.56 -3.56 -9.47
CA MET A 57 -7.92 -4.29 -10.69
C MET A 57 -8.13 -5.77 -10.41
N VAL A 58 -7.21 -6.41 -9.68
CA VAL A 58 -7.31 -7.83 -9.31
C VAL A 58 -8.56 -8.11 -8.47
N ILE A 59 -8.85 -7.25 -7.48
CA ILE A 59 -10.05 -7.39 -6.65
C ILE A 59 -11.32 -7.27 -7.50
N THR A 60 -11.39 -6.23 -8.33
CA THR A 60 -12.57 -5.99 -9.19
C THR A 60 -12.78 -7.15 -10.17
N GLU A 61 -11.73 -7.61 -10.83
CA GLU A 61 -11.81 -8.76 -11.73
C GLU A 61 -12.25 -10.03 -11.01
N ASN A 62 -11.72 -10.29 -9.82
CA ASN A 62 -12.14 -11.44 -9.02
C ASN A 62 -13.62 -11.36 -8.64
N LEU A 63 -14.08 -10.21 -8.18
CA LEU A 63 -15.48 -10.03 -7.78
C LEU A 63 -16.45 -10.24 -8.94
N VAL A 64 -16.16 -9.73 -10.15
CA VAL A 64 -17.08 -9.78 -11.28
C VAL A 64 -16.93 -11.00 -12.20
N ARG A 65 -15.84 -11.77 -12.05
CA ARG A 65 -15.59 -12.94 -12.89
C ARG A 65 -15.69 -14.28 -12.18
N THR A 66 -15.57 -14.28 -10.86
CA THR A 66 -15.59 -15.53 -10.11
C THR A 66 -16.87 -15.72 -9.34
N LYS A 67 -17.25 -16.98 -9.17
CA LYS A 67 -18.39 -17.37 -8.33
C LYS A 67 -18.08 -17.33 -6.84
N GLY A 68 -16.79 -17.23 -6.50
CA GLY A 68 -16.29 -17.40 -5.13
C GLY A 68 -15.91 -18.85 -4.83
N ILE A 69 -15.26 -19.06 -3.69
CA ILE A 69 -14.88 -20.40 -3.19
C ILE A 69 -15.28 -20.49 -1.71
N PRO A 70 -16.21 -21.39 -1.42
CA PRO A 70 -17.01 -22.26 -2.28
C PRO A 70 -18.00 -21.47 -3.15
N GLU A 71 -18.56 -22.09 -4.22
CA GLU A 71 -19.49 -21.39 -5.13
C GLU A 71 -20.77 -20.91 -4.43
N ASN A 72 -21.24 -21.67 -3.42
CA ASN A 72 -22.41 -21.39 -2.61
C ASN A 72 -22.05 -20.69 -1.28
N TRP A 73 -21.01 -19.87 -1.26
CA TRP A 73 -20.53 -19.22 -0.05
C TRP A 73 -21.59 -18.38 0.69
N THR A 74 -22.66 -17.98 0.04
CA THR A 74 -23.77 -17.23 0.63
C THR A 74 -24.73 -18.09 1.47
N GLU A 75 -24.73 -19.41 1.27
CA GLU A 75 -25.57 -20.35 2.02
C GLU A 75 -24.99 -20.71 3.39
N GLY A 76 -23.73 -20.37 3.62
CA GLY A 76 -23.01 -20.62 4.88
C GLY A 76 -23.17 -19.47 5.86
N ASP A 77 -22.97 -19.79 7.15
CA ASP A 77 -22.85 -18.78 8.20
C ASP A 77 -21.43 -18.20 8.20
N TYR A 78 -21.17 -17.29 7.25
CA TYR A 78 -19.85 -16.65 7.05
C TYR A 78 -19.45 -15.71 8.19
N LEU A 79 -20.38 -15.43 9.12
CA LEU A 79 -20.15 -14.59 10.31
C LEU A 79 -19.68 -15.43 11.52
N ASN A 80 -19.69 -16.75 11.43
CA ASN A 80 -19.40 -17.63 12.56
C ASN A 80 -18.02 -18.28 12.38
N GLU A 81 -17.09 -17.95 13.25
CA GLU A 81 -15.72 -18.50 13.30
C GLU A 81 -15.64 -19.98 13.69
N ASP A 82 -16.76 -20.67 13.90
CA ASP A 82 -16.78 -22.08 14.26
C ASP A 82 -16.23 -22.94 13.13
N ALA A 83 -15.17 -23.68 13.45
CA ALA A 83 -14.28 -24.40 12.53
C ALA A 83 -14.95 -25.47 11.65
N ASP A 84 -16.22 -25.80 11.86
CA ASP A 84 -16.95 -26.84 11.14
C ASP A 84 -17.87 -26.30 10.01
N LYS A 85 -17.95 -25.00 9.84
CA LYS A 85 -18.81 -24.38 8.83
C LYS A 85 -18.05 -23.91 7.60
N LEU A 86 -18.79 -23.79 6.51
CA LEU A 86 -18.33 -23.43 5.17
C LEU A 86 -17.45 -22.18 5.21
N TYR A 87 -16.13 -22.39 5.18
CA TYR A 87 -15.17 -21.29 5.26
C TYR A 87 -15.02 -20.61 3.91
N VAL A 88 -15.41 -19.35 3.81
CA VAL A 88 -15.22 -18.56 2.59
C VAL A 88 -13.75 -18.28 2.38
N LYS A 89 -13.20 -18.77 1.28
CA LYS A 89 -11.80 -18.54 0.91
C LYS A 89 -11.62 -17.36 -0.04
N VAL A 90 -12.56 -17.22 -0.97
CA VAL A 90 -12.56 -16.19 -2.00
C VAL A 90 -13.98 -15.73 -2.21
N VAL A 91 -14.19 -14.44 -2.13
CA VAL A 91 -15.47 -13.83 -2.46
C VAL A 91 -15.55 -13.59 -3.97
N GLY A 92 -16.67 -13.99 -4.55
CA GLY A 92 -17.01 -13.71 -5.94
C GLY A 92 -18.49 -13.45 -6.07
N LEU A 93 -18.87 -12.48 -6.86
CA LEU A 93 -20.25 -12.01 -7.01
C LEU A 93 -20.94 -12.55 -8.26
N ALA A 94 -20.19 -13.25 -9.12
CA ALA A 94 -20.71 -13.71 -10.39
C ALA A 94 -21.39 -15.08 -10.27
N ASP A 95 -22.43 -15.28 -11.08
CA ASP A 95 -22.93 -16.61 -11.44
C ASP A 95 -22.22 -17.17 -12.64
N GLU A 96 -22.07 -16.32 -13.64
CA GLU A 96 -21.24 -16.55 -14.82
C GLU A 96 -20.32 -15.36 -15.00
N SER A 97 -19.28 -15.52 -15.80
CA SER A 97 -18.33 -14.41 -16.03
C SER A 97 -19.06 -13.12 -16.39
N ARG A 98 -18.93 -12.08 -15.55
CA ARG A 98 -19.53 -10.75 -15.72
C ARG A 98 -21.05 -10.67 -15.56
N ILE A 99 -21.71 -11.73 -15.10
CA ILE A 99 -23.12 -11.70 -14.72
C ILE A 99 -23.18 -11.82 -13.21
N LEU A 100 -23.57 -10.73 -12.54
CA LEU A 100 -23.64 -10.69 -11.08
C LEU A 100 -24.88 -11.41 -10.57
N ASN A 101 -24.71 -12.13 -9.48
CA ASN A 101 -25.81 -12.74 -8.73
C ASN A 101 -26.29 -11.77 -7.64
N GLU A 102 -27.58 -11.51 -7.62
CA GLU A 102 -28.19 -10.55 -6.67
C GLU A 102 -28.00 -10.99 -5.23
N ASP A 103 -28.23 -12.26 -4.92
CA ASP A 103 -28.08 -12.79 -3.54
C ASP A 103 -26.63 -12.65 -3.04
N LYS A 104 -25.64 -12.90 -3.94
CA LYS A 104 -24.23 -12.74 -3.62
C LYS A 104 -23.85 -11.28 -3.39
N VAL A 105 -24.44 -10.36 -4.16
CA VAL A 105 -24.20 -8.92 -3.96
C VAL A 105 -24.77 -8.47 -2.61
N ILE A 106 -25.98 -8.88 -2.27
CA ILE A 106 -26.61 -8.54 -0.98
C ILE A 106 -25.80 -9.11 0.19
N ALA A 107 -25.42 -10.39 0.12
CA ALA A 107 -24.61 -11.04 1.14
C ALA A 107 -23.23 -10.38 1.29
N PHE A 108 -22.63 -9.95 0.18
CA PHE A 108 -21.38 -9.21 0.22
C PHE A 108 -21.52 -7.83 0.88
N MET A 109 -22.60 -7.11 0.58
CA MET A 109 -22.88 -5.82 1.21
C MET A 109 -23.09 -5.98 2.72
N ASP A 110 -23.82 -7.00 3.16
CA ASP A 110 -24.02 -7.29 4.58
C ASP A 110 -22.70 -7.68 5.27
N MET A 111 -21.90 -8.52 4.62
CA MET A 111 -20.59 -8.92 5.12
C MET A 111 -19.61 -7.74 5.25
N MET A 112 -19.69 -6.76 4.35
CA MET A 112 -18.83 -5.59 4.32
C MET A 112 -19.46 -4.36 4.99
N ASN A 113 -20.66 -4.49 5.57
CA ASN A 113 -21.35 -3.37 6.16
C ASN A 113 -20.66 -2.89 7.43
N TYR A 114 -20.28 -1.63 7.41
CA TYR A 114 -19.70 -0.93 8.56
C TYR A 114 -20.82 -0.23 9.34
N THR A 115 -21.38 -0.89 10.33
CA THR A 115 -22.46 -0.32 11.15
C THR A 115 -21.98 0.52 12.33
N GLY A 116 -20.69 0.73 12.49
CA GLY A 116 -20.10 1.64 13.50
C GLY A 116 -20.25 1.22 14.96
N ALA A 117 -20.98 0.15 15.27
CA ALA A 117 -21.30 -0.26 16.64
C ALA A 117 -20.51 -1.49 17.15
N GLN A 118 -19.89 -2.22 16.27
CA GLN A 118 -18.98 -3.34 16.59
C GLN A 118 -17.71 -3.18 15.78
N PRO A 119 -16.54 -3.63 16.26
CA PRO A 119 -15.35 -3.69 15.43
C PRO A 119 -15.59 -4.73 14.35
N ASP A 120 -16.37 -4.40 13.46
CA ASP A 120 -16.18 -4.31 12.07
C ASP A 120 -16.18 -5.65 11.37
N ASN A 121 -17.34 -6.05 10.93
CA ASN A 121 -17.44 -7.07 9.88
C ASN A 121 -16.49 -6.72 8.73
N TYR A 122 -16.39 -5.46 8.34
CA TYR A 122 -15.44 -5.00 7.32
C TYR A 122 -13.98 -5.27 7.68
N THR A 123 -13.51 -4.86 8.85
CA THR A 123 -12.13 -5.07 9.28
C THR A 123 -11.79 -6.55 9.40
N SER A 124 -12.76 -7.36 9.87
CA SER A 124 -12.59 -8.81 9.99
C SER A 124 -12.56 -9.51 8.63
N HIS A 125 -13.27 -9.00 7.63
CA HIS A 125 -13.45 -9.67 6.33
C HIS A 125 -12.65 -9.07 5.18
N LYS A 126 -12.06 -7.88 5.34
CA LYS A 126 -11.26 -7.25 4.27
C LYS A 126 -10.10 -8.10 3.76
N TRP A 127 -9.61 -9.06 4.57
CA TRP A 127 -8.59 -10.00 4.15
C TRP A 127 -9.05 -10.93 3.02
N LEU A 128 -10.36 -11.22 2.92
CA LEU A 128 -10.94 -12.00 1.83
C LEU A 128 -10.78 -11.32 0.47
N LEU A 129 -10.60 -10.00 0.48
CA LEU A 129 -10.30 -9.18 -0.69
C LEU A 129 -8.78 -9.01 -0.91
N GLY A 130 -7.94 -9.61 -0.07
CA GLY A 130 -6.50 -9.43 -0.15
C GLY A 130 -5.99 -8.11 0.43
N LEU A 131 -6.83 -7.34 1.15
CA LEU A 131 -6.50 -6.01 1.69
C LEU A 131 -5.76 -6.04 3.03
N SER A 132 -5.47 -7.22 3.57
CA SER A 132 -4.84 -7.38 4.90
C SER A 132 -3.33 -7.28 4.92
N LYS A 133 -2.69 -6.90 3.81
CA LYS A 133 -1.23 -6.76 3.77
C LYS A 133 -0.78 -5.63 4.71
N PRO A 134 0.15 -5.89 5.64
CA PRO A 134 0.54 -4.93 6.68
C PRO A 134 1.21 -3.65 6.15
N ARG A 135 1.56 -3.62 4.88
CA ARG A 135 2.25 -2.47 4.26
C ARG A 135 1.35 -1.27 4.00
N PHE A 136 0.04 -1.50 3.84
CA PHE A 136 -0.89 -0.43 3.45
C PHE A 136 -2.21 -0.59 4.19
N GLN A 137 -2.68 0.48 4.80
CA GLN A 137 -4.07 0.60 5.27
C GLN A 137 -4.92 0.99 4.07
N LEU A 138 -5.32 0.01 3.27
CA LEU A 138 -6.20 0.24 2.13
C LEU A 138 -7.65 0.15 2.60
N GLU A 139 -8.47 1.08 2.14
CA GLU A 139 -9.90 1.09 2.31
C GLU A 139 -10.55 0.67 0.99
N PHE A 140 -11.61 -0.12 1.07
CA PHE A 140 -12.37 -0.57 -0.07
C PHE A 140 -13.75 0.06 -0.02
N TYR A 141 -14.15 0.69 -1.11
CA TYR A 141 -15.48 1.25 -1.29
C TYR A 141 -16.16 0.57 -2.48
N PHE A 142 -17.34 -0.01 -2.23
CA PHE A 142 -18.10 -0.70 -3.24
C PHE A 142 -19.45 0.01 -3.47
N THR A 143 -19.75 0.31 -4.71
CA THR A 143 -21.03 0.89 -5.11
C THR A 143 -21.53 0.26 -6.41
N ILE A 144 -22.82 0.01 -6.47
CA ILE A 144 -23.51 -0.38 -7.69
C ILE A 144 -24.45 0.75 -8.09
N THR A 145 -24.28 1.25 -9.31
CA THR A 145 -25.13 2.30 -9.85
C THR A 145 -25.87 1.77 -11.05
N ASP A 146 -27.20 1.92 -11.04
CA ASP A 146 -28.01 1.64 -12.23
C ASP A 146 -27.81 2.77 -13.26
N LEU A 147 -27.37 2.41 -14.45
CA LEU A 147 -27.13 3.36 -15.55
C LEU A 147 -28.44 3.83 -16.21
N ASN A 148 -29.58 3.16 -15.91
CA ASN A 148 -30.88 3.49 -16.48
C ASN A 148 -31.73 4.42 -15.62
N SER A 149 -31.23 4.85 -14.47
CA SER A 149 -31.92 5.76 -13.53
C SER A 149 -31.65 7.24 -13.85
N THR A 150 -31.73 7.64 -15.10
CA THR A 150 -31.72 9.07 -15.51
C THR A 150 -33.10 9.53 -15.91
#